data_8e2a5b93ef0ef4c9a87f1d086b6675e7
#
_entry.id   8e2a5b93ef0ef4c9a87f1d086b6675e7
#
_cell.length_a   1.000
_cell.length_b   1.000
_cell.length_c   1.000
_cell.angle_alpha   90.00
_cell.angle_beta   90.00
_cell.angle_gamma   90.00
#
_symmetry.space_group_name_H-M   'P 1'
#
loop_
_entity.id
_entity.type
_entity.pdbx_description
1 polymer ?
#
loop_
_entity_poly.entity_id
_entity_poly.type
_entity_poly.pdbx_seq_one_letter_code
_entity_poly.pdbx_strand_id
1 'polypeptide(L)'
;MMYDEPVYMISVAAKLAGMHPQTLRIYERKKLIHPKRTPGSTRLYSQRDVDRLKLIQVLTQELGVNLAGVIKIFELQDEIEGLQGLIGQLESKLDGLQCALEDEVSKIQQNALVPMPHGHIVLRRARRQR
;
A
#
# COMPACT_ATOMS: atom_id res chain seq x y z
N MET A 1 -7.45 -6.19 -9.77
CA MET A 1 -7.46 -4.78 -10.04
C MET A 1 -6.70 -4.43 -11.30
N MET A 2 -7.26 -3.58 -12.08
CA MET A 2 -6.68 -3.28 -13.40
C MET A 2 -5.33 -2.57 -13.34
N TYR A 3 -5.09 -1.86 -12.26
CA TYR A 3 -3.84 -1.10 -12.13
C TYR A 3 -2.61 -2.00 -12.09
N ASP A 4 -2.71 -3.11 -11.40
CA ASP A 4 -1.60 -4.07 -11.28
C ASP A 4 -1.66 -5.20 -12.30
N GLU A 5 -2.66 -5.18 -13.16
CA GLU A 5 -2.84 -6.24 -14.14
C GLU A 5 -1.84 -6.09 -15.28
N PRO A 6 -1.05 -7.13 -15.60
CA PRO A 6 -0.06 -7.04 -16.67
C PRO A 6 -0.74 -7.20 -18.02
N VAL A 7 -0.91 -6.10 -18.72
CA VAL A 7 -1.63 -6.09 -20.00
C VAL A 7 -0.83 -5.52 -21.16
N TYR A 8 0.31 -4.87 -20.93
CA TYR A 8 1.06 -4.20 -21.96
C TYR A 8 2.31 -4.98 -22.34
N MET A 9 2.51 -5.18 -23.63
CA MET A 9 3.79 -5.69 -24.14
C MET A 9 4.84 -4.58 -24.05
N ILE A 10 6.12 -4.98 -24.13
CA ILE A 10 7.21 -4.03 -23.93
C ILE A 10 7.16 -2.85 -24.89
N SER A 11 6.79 -3.08 -26.14
CA SER A 11 6.71 -1.99 -27.11
C SER A 11 5.65 -0.97 -26.74
N VAL A 12 4.50 -1.43 -26.25
CA VAL A 12 3.40 -0.56 -25.85
C VAL A 12 3.76 0.18 -24.55
N ALA A 13 4.31 -0.54 -23.58
CA ALA A 13 4.72 0.05 -22.31
C ALA A 13 5.77 1.14 -22.54
N ALA A 14 6.75 0.87 -23.41
CA ALA A 14 7.78 1.85 -23.74
C ALA A 14 7.18 3.09 -24.36
N LYS A 15 6.24 2.91 -25.26
CA LYS A 15 5.56 4.02 -25.91
C LYS A 15 4.77 4.86 -24.92
N LEU A 16 4.03 4.21 -24.02
CA LEU A 16 3.26 4.90 -22.99
C LEU A 16 4.16 5.66 -22.03
N ALA A 17 5.32 5.13 -21.72
CA ALA A 17 6.27 5.76 -20.81
C ALA A 17 7.18 6.78 -21.51
N GLY A 18 7.15 6.83 -22.83
CA GLY A 18 8.01 7.74 -23.61
C GLY A 18 9.47 7.33 -23.59
N MET A 19 9.76 6.04 -23.61
CA MET A 19 11.10 5.48 -23.54
C MET A 19 11.33 4.47 -24.65
N HIS A 20 12.60 4.17 -24.88
CA HIS A 20 12.96 3.10 -25.79
C HIS A 20 12.79 1.74 -25.09
N PRO A 21 12.32 0.69 -25.80
CA PRO A 21 12.18 -0.64 -25.20
C PRO A 21 13.44 -1.18 -24.55
N GLN A 22 14.59 -0.85 -25.13
CA GLN A 22 15.87 -1.28 -24.56
C GLN A 22 16.10 -0.69 -23.18
N THR A 23 15.62 0.53 -22.94
CA THR A 23 15.70 1.16 -21.63
C THR A 23 14.90 0.36 -20.60
N LEU A 24 13.72 -0.15 -20.98
CA LEU A 24 12.92 -0.98 -20.10
C LEU A 24 13.65 -2.28 -19.74
N ARG A 25 14.35 -2.86 -20.70
CA ARG A 25 15.14 -4.07 -20.44
C ARG A 25 16.28 -3.80 -19.46
N ILE A 26 16.91 -2.64 -19.60
CA ILE A 26 17.99 -2.23 -18.68
C ILE A 26 17.43 -2.03 -17.28
N TYR A 27 16.29 -1.38 -17.15
CA TYR A 27 15.66 -1.14 -15.85
C TYR A 27 15.21 -2.44 -15.19
N GLU A 28 14.75 -3.39 -15.97
CA GLU A 28 14.40 -4.71 -15.45
C GLU A 28 15.64 -5.40 -14.87
N ARG A 29 16.76 -5.35 -15.58
CA ARG A 29 18.02 -5.93 -15.11
C ARG A 29 18.51 -5.28 -13.82
N LYS A 30 18.25 -4.00 -13.66
CA LYS A 30 18.61 -3.28 -12.43
C LYS A 30 17.57 -3.39 -11.35
N LYS A 31 16.53 -4.19 -11.57
CA LYS A 31 15.46 -4.45 -10.61
C LYS A 31 14.64 -3.21 -10.24
N LEU A 32 14.59 -2.26 -11.14
CA LEU A 32 13.75 -1.08 -10.97
C LEU A 32 12.29 -1.37 -11.27
N ILE A 33 12.05 -2.29 -12.19
CA ILE A 33 10.70 -2.75 -12.54
C ILE A 33 10.70 -4.27 -12.61
N HIS A 34 9.54 -4.85 -12.40
CA HIS A 34 9.37 -6.30 -12.35
C HIS A 34 8.19 -6.71 -13.23
N PRO A 35 8.37 -6.73 -14.55
CA PRO A 35 7.28 -7.18 -15.42
C PRO A 35 7.01 -8.65 -15.21
N LYS A 36 5.76 -9.05 -15.40
CA LYS A 36 5.39 -10.45 -15.36
C LYS A 36 5.65 -11.09 -16.71
N ARG A 37 6.00 -12.36 -16.68
CA ARG A 37 6.24 -13.10 -17.90
C ARG A 37 5.11 -14.09 -18.13
N THR A 38 4.68 -14.19 -19.39
CA THR A 38 3.73 -15.22 -19.80
C THR A 38 4.45 -16.57 -19.82
N PRO A 39 3.71 -17.68 -19.94
CA PRO A 39 4.33 -18.99 -20.11
C PRO A 39 5.30 -19.05 -21.31
N GLY A 40 5.09 -18.19 -22.32
CA GLY A 40 6.00 -18.10 -23.46
C GLY A 40 7.18 -17.15 -23.25
N SER A 41 7.43 -16.71 -22.01
CA SER A 41 8.51 -15.79 -21.65
C SER A 41 8.38 -14.39 -22.22
N THR A 42 7.18 -13.99 -22.62
CA THR A 42 6.90 -12.62 -23.05
C THR A 42 6.70 -11.73 -21.84
N ARG A 43 7.36 -10.57 -21.83
CA ARG A 43 7.19 -9.60 -20.76
C ARG A 43 5.86 -8.88 -20.90
N LEU A 44 5.15 -8.78 -19.77
CA LEU A 44 3.92 -8.00 -19.70
C LEU A 44 4.03 -6.98 -18.58
N TYR A 45 3.66 -5.76 -18.87
CA TYR A 45 3.77 -4.63 -17.96
C TYR A 45 2.36 -4.17 -17.56
N SER A 46 2.22 -3.76 -16.31
CA SER A 46 0.96 -3.20 -15.80
C SER A 46 0.98 -1.68 -15.96
N GLN A 47 -0.16 -1.06 -15.71
CA GLN A 47 -0.24 0.40 -15.65
C GLN A 47 0.65 0.93 -14.52
N ARG A 48 0.73 0.19 -13.41
CA ARG A 48 1.62 0.55 -12.30
C ARG A 48 3.08 0.58 -12.76
N ASP A 49 3.49 -0.39 -13.56
CA ASP A 49 4.84 -0.41 -14.13
C ASP A 49 5.09 0.79 -15.03
N VAL A 50 4.12 1.15 -15.85
CA VAL A 50 4.25 2.32 -16.73
C VAL A 50 4.39 3.60 -15.91
N ASP A 51 3.59 3.75 -14.86
CA ASP A 51 3.68 4.92 -13.97
C ASP A 51 5.03 4.97 -13.27
N ARG A 52 5.54 3.82 -12.87
CA ARG A 52 6.86 3.70 -12.24
C ARG A 52 7.96 4.12 -13.22
N LEU A 53 7.85 3.74 -14.48
CA LEU A 53 8.79 4.15 -15.51
C LEU A 53 8.76 5.67 -15.73
N LYS A 54 7.57 6.26 -15.72
CA LYS A 54 7.46 7.72 -15.84
C LYS A 54 8.11 8.42 -14.65
N LEU A 55 7.95 7.88 -13.46
CA LEU A 55 8.57 8.43 -12.27
C LEU A 55 10.09 8.34 -12.33
N ILE A 56 10.63 7.21 -12.82
CA ILE A 56 12.06 7.08 -13.04
C ILE A 56 12.57 8.18 -13.96
N GLN A 57 11.83 8.45 -15.02
CA GLN A 57 12.21 9.49 -15.97
C GLN A 57 12.24 10.88 -15.35
N VAL A 58 11.23 11.19 -14.54
CA VAL A 58 11.17 12.47 -13.82
C VAL A 58 12.36 12.58 -12.86
N LEU A 59 12.62 11.55 -12.08
CA LEU A 59 13.71 11.56 -11.10
C LEU A 59 15.07 11.71 -11.78
N THR A 60 15.30 11.00 -12.89
CA THR A 60 16.61 11.02 -13.52
C THR A 60 16.82 12.25 -14.39
N GLN A 61 15.82 12.67 -15.15
CA GLN A 61 15.98 13.72 -16.14
C GLN A 61 15.63 15.10 -15.64
N GLU A 62 14.63 15.21 -14.80
CA GLU A 62 14.21 16.51 -14.28
C GLU A 62 14.89 16.86 -12.97
N LEU A 63 15.06 15.88 -12.08
CA LEU A 63 15.63 16.11 -10.75
C LEU A 63 17.11 15.72 -10.66
N GLY A 64 17.65 15.11 -11.71
CA GLY A 64 19.07 14.79 -11.75
C GLY A 64 19.50 13.66 -10.81
N VAL A 65 18.58 12.81 -10.38
CA VAL A 65 18.91 11.68 -9.51
C VAL A 65 19.50 10.56 -10.36
N ASN A 66 20.64 9.99 -9.93
CA ASN A 66 21.21 8.87 -10.67
C ASN A 66 20.43 7.58 -10.37
N LEU A 67 20.68 6.52 -11.17
CA LEU A 67 19.92 5.29 -11.05
C LEU A 67 20.07 4.64 -9.68
N ALA A 68 21.24 4.72 -9.06
CA ALA A 68 21.42 4.18 -7.71
C ALA A 68 20.51 4.89 -6.71
N GLY A 69 20.38 6.20 -6.84
CA GLY A 69 19.44 6.98 -6.02
C GLY A 69 18.00 6.60 -6.27
N VAL A 70 17.63 6.37 -7.53
CA VAL A 70 16.27 5.94 -7.87
C VAL A 70 15.95 4.59 -7.24
N ILE A 71 16.89 3.65 -7.29
CA ILE A 71 16.71 2.34 -6.64
C ILE A 71 16.46 2.54 -5.15
N LYS A 72 17.25 3.38 -4.51
CA LYS A 72 17.08 3.65 -3.09
C LYS A 72 15.74 4.30 -2.77
N ILE A 73 15.30 5.23 -3.61
CA ILE A 73 13.98 5.86 -3.45
C ILE A 73 12.88 4.81 -3.53
N PHE A 74 12.96 3.90 -4.49
CA PHE A 74 11.95 2.85 -4.64
C PHE A 74 11.95 1.89 -3.46
N GLU A 75 13.13 1.53 -2.96
CA GLU A 75 13.23 0.71 -1.75
C GLU A 75 12.55 1.39 -0.57
N LEU A 76 12.78 2.68 -0.41
CA LEU A 76 12.17 3.44 0.67
C LEU A 76 10.65 3.56 0.50
N GLN A 77 10.18 3.74 -0.73
CA GLN A 77 8.75 3.78 -1.00
C GLN A 77 8.08 2.44 -0.67
N ASP A 78 8.73 1.34 -1.04
CA ASP A 78 8.21 0.01 -0.73
C ASP A 78 8.15 -0.21 0.79
N GLU A 79 9.15 0.26 1.51
CA GLU A 79 9.14 0.21 2.97
C GLU A 79 7.99 1.04 3.56
N ILE A 80 7.78 2.25 3.03
CA ILE A 80 6.69 3.12 3.48
C ILE A 80 5.35 2.44 3.25
N GLU A 81 5.15 1.86 2.07
CA GLU A 81 3.91 1.14 1.77
C GLU A 81 3.70 -0.03 2.72
N GLY A 82 4.77 -0.78 3.00
CA GLY A 82 4.71 -1.89 3.95
C GLY A 82 4.33 -1.43 5.34
N LEU A 83 4.93 -0.33 5.79
CA LEU A 83 4.63 0.23 7.10
C LEU A 83 3.20 0.78 7.17
N GLN A 84 2.74 1.42 6.11
CA GLN A 84 1.37 1.92 6.05
C GLN A 84 0.37 0.77 6.11
N GLY A 85 0.66 -0.34 5.43
CA GLY A 85 -0.16 -1.55 5.50
C GLY A 85 -0.21 -2.11 6.90
N LEU A 86 0.95 -2.15 7.58
CA LEU A 86 1.02 -2.64 8.95
C LEU A 86 0.24 -1.74 9.91
N ILE A 87 0.34 -0.43 9.74
CA ILE A 87 -0.43 0.53 10.53
C ILE A 87 -1.93 0.28 10.34
N GLY A 88 -2.36 0.08 9.09
CA GLY A 88 -3.77 -0.23 8.81
C GLY A 88 -4.24 -1.51 9.50
N GLN A 89 -3.41 -2.54 9.50
CA GLN A 89 -3.73 -3.79 10.19
C GLN A 89 -3.83 -3.59 11.71
N LEU A 90 -2.90 -2.83 12.27
CA LEU A 90 -2.91 -2.54 13.71
C LEU A 90 -4.12 -1.70 14.09
N GLU A 91 -4.49 -0.73 13.27
CA GLU A 91 -5.70 0.06 13.50
C GLU A 91 -6.95 -0.80 13.48
N SER A 92 -7.03 -1.73 12.53
CA SER A 92 -8.15 -2.66 12.46
C SER A 92 -8.23 -3.54 13.70
N LYS A 93 -7.09 -4.02 14.19
CA LYS A 93 -7.03 -4.82 15.40
C LYS A 93 -7.46 -4.02 16.62
N LEU A 94 -7.02 -2.77 16.70
CA LEU A 94 -7.43 -1.90 17.80
C LEU A 94 -8.93 -1.66 17.78
N ASP A 95 -9.50 -1.41 16.61
CA ASP A 95 -10.96 -1.24 16.50
C ASP A 95 -11.70 -2.49 16.90
N GLY A 96 -11.21 -3.66 16.50
CA GLY A 96 -11.81 -4.93 16.88
C GLY A 96 -11.76 -5.18 18.39
N LEU A 97 -10.60 -4.91 19.00
CA LEU A 97 -10.45 -5.06 20.45
C LEU A 97 -11.33 -4.07 21.21
N GLN A 98 -11.41 -2.84 20.71
CA GLN A 98 -12.24 -1.83 21.33
C GLN A 98 -13.72 -2.23 21.28
N CYS A 99 -14.18 -2.72 20.14
CA CYS A 99 -15.55 -3.21 19.99
C CYS A 99 -15.82 -4.39 20.94
N ALA A 100 -14.89 -5.33 21.02
CA ALA A 100 -15.03 -6.47 21.91
C ALA A 100 -15.10 -6.04 23.37
N LEU A 101 -14.28 -5.06 23.75
CA LEU A 101 -14.28 -4.52 25.10
C LEU A 101 -15.60 -3.82 25.41
N GLU A 102 -16.11 -3.02 24.48
CA GLU A 102 -17.39 -2.35 24.66
C GLU A 102 -18.53 -3.34 24.81
N ASP A 103 -18.50 -4.43 24.03
CA ASP A 103 -19.49 -5.48 24.14
C ASP A 103 -19.44 -6.16 25.52
N GLU A 104 -18.24 -6.42 26.03
CA GLU A 104 -18.07 -7.01 27.35
C GLU A 104 -18.59 -6.09 28.45
N VAL A 105 -18.28 -4.81 28.36
CA VAL A 105 -18.76 -3.81 29.30
C VAL A 105 -20.30 -3.75 29.27
N SER A 106 -20.88 -3.75 28.06
CA SER A 106 -22.33 -3.79 27.90
C SER A 106 -22.97 -5.00 28.58
N LYS A 107 -22.34 -6.16 28.40
CA LYS A 107 -22.82 -7.39 29.04
C LYS A 107 -22.77 -7.30 30.55
N ILE A 108 -21.69 -6.77 31.08
CA ILE A 108 -21.55 -6.58 32.52
C ILE A 108 -22.64 -5.64 33.06
N GLN A 109 -22.88 -4.54 32.34
CA GLN A 109 -23.92 -3.58 32.73
C GLN A 109 -25.31 -4.21 32.70
N GLN A 110 -25.59 -5.00 31.65
CA GLN A 110 -26.89 -5.68 31.55
C GLN A 110 -27.07 -6.73 32.62
N ASN A 111 -26.00 -7.40 33.02
CA ASN A 111 -26.04 -8.44 34.03
C ASN A 111 -25.96 -7.88 35.44
N ALA A 112 -25.67 -6.60 35.59
CA ALA A 112 -25.68 -5.94 36.88
C ALA A 112 -27.14 -5.70 37.27
N LEU A 113 -27.71 -6.64 38.00
CA LEU A 113 -29.12 -6.62 38.37
C LEU A 113 -29.44 -5.65 39.47
N VAL A 114 -28.45 -5.16 40.15
CA VAL A 114 -28.67 -4.27 41.30
C VAL A 114 -28.65 -2.84 40.81
N PRO A 115 -29.78 -2.15 40.85
CA PRO A 115 -29.74 -0.72 40.52
C PRO A 115 -28.91 -0.01 41.57
N MET A 116 -28.00 0.78 41.11
CA MET A 116 -27.14 1.59 41.98
C MET A 116 -27.92 2.82 42.40
N PRO A 117 -28.33 2.89 43.63
CA PRO A 117 -29.19 3.98 44.08
C PRO A 117 -28.50 5.33 44.02
N HIS A 118 -27.20 5.35 44.20
CA HIS A 118 -26.47 6.59 44.15
C HIS A 118 -25.20 6.39 43.36
N GLY A 119 -24.75 7.47 42.80
CA GLY A 119 -23.44 7.48 42.23
C GLY A 119 -23.17 6.32 41.31
N HIS A 120 -24.13 5.98 40.58
CA HIS A 120 -23.93 4.94 39.59
C HIS A 120 -22.76 5.32 38.70
N ILE A 121 -21.95 4.36 38.49
CA ILE A 121 -20.81 4.55 37.63
C ILE A 121 -21.28 4.65 36.19
N VAL A 122 -21.11 5.81 35.62
CA VAL A 122 -21.40 6.00 34.22
C VAL A 122 -20.14 5.69 33.46
N LEU A 123 -20.14 4.56 32.82
CA LEU A 123 -19.04 4.22 31.92
C LEU A 123 -19.23 4.96 30.63
N ARG A 124 -18.45 6.01 30.45
CA ARG A 124 -18.47 6.73 29.21
C ARG A 124 -17.61 6.03 28.20
N ARG A 125 -18.16 5.79 27.09
CA ARG A 125 -17.37 5.31 25.98
C ARG A 125 -16.53 6.42 25.44
N ALA A 126 -15.25 6.18 25.36
CA ALA A 126 -14.38 7.04 24.59
C ALA A 126 -14.68 6.79 23.12
N ARG A 127 -15.32 7.73 22.48
CA ARG A 127 -15.60 7.62 21.07
C ARG A 127 -14.38 8.01 20.27
N ARG A 128 -14.00 7.12 19.40
CA ARG A 128 -12.96 7.44 18.44
C ARG A 128 -13.49 8.43 17.45
N GLN A 129 -12.77 9.51 17.28
CA GLN A 129 -13.08 10.46 16.23
C GLN A 129 -12.01 10.40 15.16
N ARG A 130 -12.46 10.42 13.94
CA ARG A 130 -11.56 10.41 12.78
C ARG A 130 -11.78 11.61 11.90
#